data_54314a9dc621028fb5295fd768bd1f6f
#
_entry.id   54314a9dc621028fb5295fd768bd1f6f
#
_cell.length_a   1.000
_cell.length_b   1.000
_cell.length_c   1.000
_cell.angle_alpha   90.00
_cell.angle_beta   90.00
_cell.angle_gamma   90.00
#
_symmetry.space_group_name_H-M   'P 1'
#
loop_
_entity.id
_entity.type
_entity.pdbx_description
1 polymer ?
#
loop_
_entity_poly.entity_id
_entity_poly.type
_entity_poly.pdbx_seq_one_letter_code
_entity_poly.pdbx_strand_id
1 'polypeptide(L)'
;YMNEYMKETNEALLHTYNQFPVVLDHGEGAYLYDTEGKKYLDFAAGYAVSSLGYGNQELNEALKAQIDKLFHTSNLYYNTVCGKAAEDLKRITGMDRIFFTNSGGEAVEGTLKAARKYAYKKGTGRYEFIAMKESFHGRSFGALSVTGHDPYRAPFEPLVPGVSFAEYNDLDSVKALVTDKTCAIILEPLQGEGGINLATEEFMKGIRKLCDEEGILMICDEVQCGMGRTGSMFTWQSYGIRPDIMSMAKAIGNGIPVGAFAMTEEIAKYSLEPGDHGTTYGGNP
;
A
#
# COMPACT_ATOMS: atom_id res chain seq x y z
N TYR A 1 -37.45 4.64 -9.65
CA TYR A 1 -37.26 3.27 -10.15
C TYR A 1 -35.80 2.93 -10.01
N MET A 2 -35.47 1.76 -9.43
CA MET A 2 -34.11 1.27 -9.35
C MET A 2 -33.66 0.84 -10.76
N ASN A 3 -32.50 1.32 -11.21
CA ASN A 3 -31.90 0.94 -12.47
C ASN A 3 -31.60 -0.57 -12.47
N GLU A 4 -31.70 -1.23 -13.62
CA GLU A 4 -31.47 -2.69 -13.77
C GLU A 4 -30.09 -3.11 -13.30
N TYR A 5 -29.04 -2.35 -13.63
CA TYR A 5 -27.67 -2.60 -13.14
C TYR A 5 -27.55 -2.56 -11.62
N MET A 6 -28.25 -1.62 -10.95
CA MET A 6 -28.29 -1.54 -9.49
C MET A 6 -28.98 -2.76 -8.88
N LYS A 7 -30.08 -3.20 -9.51
CA LYS A 7 -30.82 -4.39 -9.07
C LYS A 7 -29.95 -5.63 -9.17
N GLU A 8 -29.35 -5.90 -10.33
CA GLU A 8 -28.46 -7.03 -10.54
C GLU A 8 -27.28 -7.03 -9.56
N THR A 9 -26.64 -5.87 -9.35
CA THR A 9 -25.55 -5.71 -8.40
C THR A 9 -25.97 -6.05 -6.97
N ASN A 10 -27.11 -5.53 -6.52
CA ASN A 10 -27.61 -5.74 -5.16
C ASN A 10 -28.06 -7.20 -4.93
N GLU A 11 -28.55 -7.87 -5.97
CA GLU A 11 -28.98 -9.28 -5.88
C GLU A 11 -27.79 -10.27 -5.93
N ALA A 12 -26.69 -9.91 -6.62
CA ALA A 12 -25.58 -10.83 -6.88
C ALA A 12 -24.36 -10.63 -5.96
N LEU A 13 -24.08 -9.41 -5.51
CA LEU A 13 -22.90 -9.12 -4.71
C LEU A 13 -23.17 -9.11 -3.21
N LEU A 14 -22.16 -9.53 -2.45
CA LEU A 14 -22.20 -9.38 -0.99
C LEU A 14 -22.21 -7.88 -0.64
N HIS A 15 -23.21 -7.46 0.14
CA HIS A 15 -23.43 -6.07 0.51
C HIS A 15 -22.45 -5.62 1.59
N THR A 16 -21.26 -5.20 1.19
CA THR A 16 -20.21 -4.65 2.06
C THR A 16 -19.96 -3.14 1.86
N TYR A 17 -20.63 -2.54 0.88
CA TYR A 17 -20.54 -1.11 0.56
C TYR A 17 -21.93 -0.48 0.50
N ASN A 18 -22.02 0.78 0.94
CA ASN A 18 -23.18 1.64 0.70
C ASN A 18 -22.91 2.46 -0.58
N GLN A 19 -23.25 1.90 -1.74
CA GLN A 19 -23.02 2.54 -3.03
C GLN A 19 -23.93 3.77 -3.22
N PHE A 20 -23.38 4.80 -3.86
CA PHE A 20 -24.19 5.91 -4.33
C PHE A 20 -25.13 5.44 -5.46
N PRO A 21 -26.35 5.97 -5.57
CA PRO A 21 -27.31 5.56 -6.58
C PRO A 21 -26.98 6.16 -7.97
N VAL A 22 -25.78 5.88 -8.48
CA VAL A 22 -25.26 6.32 -9.76
C VAL A 22 -24.64 5.12 -10.46
N VAL A 23 -24.99 4.90 -11.73
CA VAL A 23 -24.39 3.86 -12.57
C VAL A 23 -23.42 4.52 -13.52
N LEU A 24 -22.14 4.44 -13.20
CA LEU A 24 -21.07 4.98 -14.03
C LEU A 24 -20.82 4.06 -15.23
N ASP A 25 -20.64 4.63 -16.41
CA ASP A 25 -20.45 3.92 -17.67
C ASP A 25 -19.02 4.09 -18.21
N HIS A 26 -18.56 5.33 -18.35
CA HIS A 26 -17.23 5.63 -18.88
C HIS A 26 -16.59 6.85 -18.23
N GLY A 27 -15.31 7.08 -18.54
CA GLY A 27 -14.56 8.23 -18.05
C GLY A 27 -13.65 8.83 -19.11
N GLU A 28 -13.41 10.14 -19.02
CA GLU A 28 -12.50 10.89 -19.89
C GLU A 28 -11.76 11.96 -19.07
N GLY A 29 -10.43 11.89 -19.04
CA GLY A 29 -9.60 12.81 -18.24
C GLY A 29 -9.99 12.76 -16.76
N ALA A 30 -10.45 13.88 -16.21
CA ALA A 30 -10.90 13.98 -14.82
C ALA A 30 -12.42 13.81 -14.64
N TYR A 31 -13.13 13.32 -15.66
CA TYR A 31 -14.57 13.22 -15.62
C TYR A 31 -15.06 11.79 -15.75
N LEU A 32 -16.15 11.51 -15.05
CA LEU A 32 -16.95 10.29 -15.18
C LEU A 32 -18.32 10.62 -15.76
N TYR A 33 -18.91 9.67 -16.44
CA TYR A 33 -20.23 9.78 -17.05
C TYR A 33 -21.07 8.58 -16.60
N ASP A 34 -22.33 8.84 -16.27
CA ASP A 34 -23.29 7.78 -15.99
C ASP A 34 -24.00 7.28 -17.27
N THR A 35 -24.81 6.24 -17.09
CA THR A 35 -25.59 5.64 -18.18
C THR A 35 -26.65 6.57 -18.81
N GLU A 36 -26.95 7.71 -18.16
CA GLU A 36 -27.86 8.74 -18.68
C GLU A 36 -27.10 9.89 -19.38
N GLY A 37 -25.75 9.79 -19.42
CA GLY A 37 -24.87 10.79 -20.02
C GLY A 37 -24.59 12.00 -19.13
N LYS A 38 -24.95 11.94 -17.85
CA LYS A 38 -24.63 13.01 -16.90
C LYS A 38 -23.16 12.97 -16.56
N LYS A 39 -22.52 14.14 -16.59
CA LYS A 39 -21.10 14.34 -16.36
C LYS A 39 -20.81 14.69 -14.89
N TYR A 40 -19.79 14.06 -14.33
CA TYR A 40 -19.32 14.28 -12.97
C TYR A 40 -17.83 14.62 -13.00
N LEU A 41 -17.41 15.68 -12.30
CA LEU A 41 -16.00 15.96 -12.05
C LEU A 41 -15.54 15.07 -10.89
N ASP A 42 -14.58 14.19 -11.17
CA ASP A 42 -14.12 13.20 -10.20
C ASP A 42 -12.93 13.70 -9.38
N PHE A 43 -13.18 14.04 -8.12
CA PHE A 43 -12.14 14.35 -7.14
C PHE A 43 -11.77 13.14 -6.26
N ALA A 44 -12.49 12.01 -6.35
CA ALA A 44 -12.19 10.81 -5.58
C ALA A 44 -11.10 9.95 -6.24
N ALA A 45 -11.02 10.00 -7.58
CA ALA A 45 -10.09 9.22 -8.40
C ALA A 45 -10.05 7.72 -8.02
N GLY A 46 -11.23 7.13 -7.67
CA GLY A 46 -11.30 5.75 -7.22
C GLY A 46 -10.50 5.47 -5.93
N TYR A 47 -10.57 6.33 -4.94
CA TYR A 47 -9.72 6.34 -3.74
C TYR A 47 -8.24 6.57 -4.04
N ALA A 48 -7.93 7.64 -4.78
CA ALA A 48 -6.57 8.04 -5.16
C ALA A 48 -5.86 7.02 -6.07
N VAL A 49 -6.60 6.35 -6.94
CA VAL A 49 -6.09 5.33 -7.89
C VAL A 49 -5.81 5.93 -9.26
N SER A 50 -6.80 6.60 -9.86
CA SER A 50 -6.78 7.04 -11.27
C SER A 50 -5.98 8.35 -11.44
N SER A 51 -4.69 8.33 -11.10
CA SER A 51 -3.83 9.52 -11.11
C SER A 51 -3.51 10.06 -12.50
N LEU A 52 -3.59 9.23 -13.55
CA LEU A 52 -3.47 9.65 -14.95
C LEU A 52 -4.82 10.05 -15.57
N GLY A 53 -5.88 10.00 -14.78
CA GLY A 53 -7.25 10.18 -15.26
C GLY A 53 -7.76 8.97 -16.03
N TYR A 54 -8.91 9.14 -16.66
CA TYR A 54 -9.62 8.12 -17.42
C TYR A 54 -9.29 8.23 -18.91
N GLY A 55 -9.25 7.10 -19.61
CA GLY A 55 -9.05 7.07 -21.04
C GLY A 55 -7.64 7.50 -21.50
N ASN A 56 -6.63 7.38 -20.64
CA ASN A 56 -5.24 7.68 -21.04
C ASN A 56 -4.82 6.77 -22.19
N GLN A 57 -4.62 7.36 -23.38
CA GLN A 57 -4.40 6.61 -24.61
C GLN A 57 -3.09 5.83 -24.57
N GLU A 58 -2.00 6.42 -24.10
CA GLU A 58 -0.69 5.78 -24.03
C GLU A 58 -0.72 4.53 -23.13
N LEU A 59 -1.33 4.65 -21.94
CA LEU A 59 -1.52 3.52 -21.03
C LEU A 59 -2.38 2.42 -21.65
N ASN A 60 -3.52 2.79 -22.24
CA ASN A 60 -4.45 1.85 -22.84
C ASN A 60 -3.82 1.07 -24.00
N GLU A 61 -3.06 1.73 -24.86
CA GLU A 61 -2.36 1.07 -25.99
C GLU A 61 -1.24 0.14 -25.50
N ALA A 62 -0.48 0.55 -24.51
CA ALA A 62 0.55 -0.29 -23.90
C ALA A 62 -0.04 -1.57 -23.28
N LEU A 63 -1.17 -1.44 -22.56
CA LEU A 63 -1.89 -2.58 -21.97
C LEU A 63 -2.43 -3.54 -23.06
N LYS A 64 -3.08 -3.01 -24.10
CA LYS A 64 -3.59 -3.83 -25.22
C LYS A 64 -2.45 -4.61 -25.89
N ALA A 65 -1.35 -3.92 -26.20
CA ALA A 65 -0.19 -4.57 -26.82
C ALA A 65 0.41 -5.67 -25.95
N GLN A 66 0.44 -5.49 -24.64
CA GLN A 66 0.95 -6.49 -23.72
C GLN A 66 0.00 -7.68 -23.56
N ILE A 67 -1.32 -7.44 -23.49
CA ILE A 67 -2.34 -8.49 -23.44
C ILE A 67 -2.23 -9.38 -24.68
N ASP A 68 -2.10 -8.78 -25.87
CA ASP A 68 -1.97 -9.52 -27.15
C ASP A 68 -0.65 -10.32 -27.24
N LYS A 69 0.38 -9.90 -26.52
CA LYS A 69 1.70 -10.53 -26.55
C LYS A 69 1.84 -11.66 -25.54
N LEU A 70 1.61 -11.36 -24.25
CA LEU A 70 1.78 -12.29 -23.15
C LEU A 70 1.23 -11.68 -21.87
N PHE A 71 0.28 -12.35 -21.22
CA PHE A 71 -0.45 -11.79 -20.09
C PHE A 71 -0.13 -12.47 -18.75
N HIS A 72 0.24 -13.76 -18.75
CA HIS A 72 0.57 -14.52 -17.53
C HIS A 72 1.51 -15.67 -17.81
N THR A 73 2.55 -15.83 -16.96
CA THR A 73 3.51 -16.95 -17.04
C THR A 73 3.86 -17.56 -15.70
N SER A 74 3.34 -17.04 -14.60
CA SER A 74 3.84 -17.27 -13.24
C SER A 74 5.22 -16.63 -12.97
N ASN A 75 5.63 -16.64 -11.69
CA ASN A 75 6.96 -16.16 -11.27
C ASN A 75 8.05 -17.25 -11.32
N LEU A 76 7.76 -18.41 -11.92
CA LEU A 76 8.76 -19.45 -12.15
C LEU A 76 9.64 -19.17 -13.37
N TYR A 77 9.23 -18.25 -14.23
CA TYR A 77 9.94 -17.88 -15.44
C TYR A 77 10.26 -16.39 -15.47
N TYR A 78 11.35 -16.02 -16.11
CA TYR A 78 11.64 -14.64 -16.41
C TYR A 78 10.73 -14.15 -17.54
N ASN A 79 10.38 -12.85 -17.48
CA ASN A 79 9.63 -12.18 -18.54
C ASN A 79 10.30 -10.85 -18.93
N THR A 80 9.90 -10.28 -20.05
CA THR A 80 10.58 -9.11 -20.65
C THR A 80 10.20 -7.76 -20.02
N VAL A 81 9.24 -7.70 -19.10
CA VAL A 81 8.70 -6.44 -18.56
C VAL A 81 8.90 -6.28 -17.07
N CYS A 82 8.76 -7.35 -16.27
CA CYS A 82 8.80 -7.27 -14.81
C CYS A 82 10.11 -6.66 -14.28
N GLY A 83 11.26 -7.12 -14.80
CA GLY A 83 12.57 -6.61 -14.37
C GLY A 83 12.75 -5.13 -14.68
N LYS A 84 12.28 -4.67 -15.85
CA LYS A 84 12.33 -3.25 -16.24
C LYS A 84 11.43 -2.41 -15.33
N ALA A 85 10.21 -2.85 -15.06
CA ALA A 85 9.31 -2.17 -14.13
C ALA A 85 9.91 -2.08 -12.71
N ALA A 86 10.58 -3.14 -12.25
CA ALA A 86 11.28 -3.13 -10.97
C ALA A 86 12.44 -2.12 -10.94
N GLU A 87 13.25 -2.02 -12.02
CA GLU A 87 14.32 -1.02 -12.11
C GLU A 87 13.78 0.41 -12.14
N ASP A 88 12.65 0.65 -12.83
CA ASP A 88 12.01 1.97 -12.80
C ASP A 88 11.50 2.32 -11.40
N LEU A 89 10.89 1.36 -10.68
CA LEU A 89 10.48 1.56 -9.28
C LEU A 89 11.69 1.80 -8.37
N LYS A 90 12.78 1.07 -8.50
CA LYS A 90 14.02 1.32 -7.74
C LYS A 90 14.49 2.76 -7.95
N ARG A 91 14.52 3.22 -9.18
CA ARG A 91 14.97 4.58 -9.53
C ARG A 91 14.12 5.67 -8.89
N ILE A 92 12.78 5.53 -8.89
CA ILE A 92 11.89 6.56 -8.34
C ILE A 92 11.70 6.46 -6.83
N THR A 93 11.81 5.26 -6.24
CA THR A 93 11.72 5.05 -4.79
C THR A 93 13.05 5.28 -4.08
N GLY A 94 14.18 5.12 -4.77
CA GLY A 94 15.50 5.05 -4.11
C GLY A 94 15.69 3.79 -3.26
N MET A 95 14.82 2.78 -3.39
CA MET A 95 14.95 1.48 -2.73
C MET A 95 15.74 0.50 -3.60
N ASP A 96 16.20 -0.60 -3.03
CA ASP A 96 17.14 -1.50 -3.71
C ASP A 96 16.48 -2.77 -4.24
N ARG A 97 15.39 -3.25 -3.62
CA ARG A 97 14.67 -4.48 -4.01
C ARG A 97 13.16 -4.25 -4.02
N ILE A 98 12.50 -4.81 -5.02
CA ILE A 98 11.05 -4.68 -5.25
C ILE A 98 10.43 -6.07 -5.28
N PHE A 99 9.25 -6.21 -4.68
CA PHE A 99 8.37 -7.37 -4.84
C PHE A 99 6.99 -6.87 -5.28
N PHE A 100 6.49 -7.38 -6.40
CA PHE A 100 5.16 -7.04 -6.91
C PHE A 100 4.07 -7.90 -6.28
N THR A 101 2.94 -7.28 -5.97
CA THR A 101 1.73 -7.88 -5.42
C THR A 101 0.51 -7.45 -6.25
N ASN A 102 -0.69 -7.83 -5.83
CA ASN A 102 -1.93 -7.50 -6.56
C ASN A 102 -2.72 -6.37 -5.90
N SER A 103 -2.36 -5.99 -4.70
CA SER A 103 -3.10 -4.99 -3.91
C SER A 103 -2.22 -4.34 -2.84
N GLY A 104 -2.71 -3.21 -2.28
CA GLY A 104 -2.07 -2.56 -1.14
C GLY A 104 -2.04 -3.42 0.11
N GLY A 105 -3.13 -4.16 0.39
CA GLY A 105 -3.17 -5.09 1.53
C GLY A 105 -2.08 -6.16 1.44
N GLU A 106 -1.90 -6.79 0.27
CA GLU A 106 -0.82 -7.75 0.05
C GLU A 106 0.57 -7.11 0.15
N ALA A 107 0.72 -5.87 -0.33
CA ALA A 107 1.98 -5.14 -0.19
C ALA A 107 2.33 -4.93 1.30
N VAL A 108 1.37 -4.51 2.11
CA VAL A 108 1.55 -4.36 3.56
C VAL A 108 1.86 -5.71 4.22
N GLU A 109 1.14 -6.79 3.90
CA GLU A 109 1.45 -8.15 4.39
C GLU A 109 2.93 -8.52 4.14
N GLY A 110 3.43 -8.21 2.93
CA GLY A 110 4.82 -8.44 2.57
C GLY A 110 5.79 -7.64 3.44
N THR A 111 5.49 -6.37 3.74
CA THR A 111 6.34 -5.53 4.61
C THR A 111 6.42 -6.08 6.04
N LEU A 112 5.28 -6.50 6.60
CA LEU A 112 5.22 -7.07 7.95
C LEU A 112 6.00 -8.38 8.05
N LYS A 113 5.82 -9.26 7.06
CA LYS A 113 6.57 -10.52 6.97
C LYS A 113 8.07 -10.29 6.83
N ALA A 114 8.47 -9.33 5.98
CA ALA A 114 9.88 -8.99 5.79
C ALA A 114 10.52 -8.48 7.09
N ALA A 115 9.83 -7.61 7.83
CA ALA A 115 10.30 -7.09 9.10
C ALA A 115 10.48 -8.19 10.17
N ARG A 116 9.49 -9.07 10.32
CA ARG A 116 9.59 -10.21 11.27
C ARG A 116 10.69 -11.20 10.86
N LYS A 117 10.79 -11.53 9.56
CA LYS A 117 11.83 -12.45 9.08
C LYS A 117 13.23 -11.85 9.26
N TYR A 118 13.40 -10.54 9.03
CA TYR A 118 14.65 -9.84 9.30
C TYR A 118 15.05 -9.96 10.76
N ALA A 119 14.16 -9.65 11.69
CA ALA A 119 14.40 -9.78 13.12
C ALA A 119 14.73 -11.24 13.53
N TYR A 120 14.03 -12.21 12.96
CA TYR A 120 14.30 -13.63 13.16
C TYR A 120 15.71 -14.02 12.69
N LYS A 121 16.10 -13.63 11.47
CA LYS A 121 17.43 -13.94 10.92
C LYS A 121 18.58 -13.25 11.67
N LYS A 122 18.31 -12.05 12.22
CA LYS A 122 19.28 -11.34 13.09
C LYS A 122 19.32 -11.92 14.51
N GLY A 123 18.48 -12.89 14.85
CA GLY A 123 18.46 -13.53 16.17
C GLY A 123 18.03 -12.62 17.31
N THR A 124 17.27 -11.53 17.01
CA THR A 124 16.88 -10.54 18.03
C THR A 124 15.72 -10.98 18.90
N GLY A 125 14.92 -11.96 18.47
CA GLY A 125 13.68 -12.39 19.13
C GLY A 125 12.55 -11.35 19.06
N ARG A 126 12.70 -10.29 18.25
CA ARG A 126 11.73 -9.21 18.08
C ARG A 126 10.64 -9.60 17.08
N TYR A 127 9.40 -9.21 17.33
CA TYR A 127 8.25 -9.53 16.45
C TYR A 127 7.09 -8.53 16.57
N GLU A 128 7.17 -7.58 17.51
CA GLU A 128 6.10 -6.62 17.76
C GLU A 128 6.18 -5.42 16.81
N PHE A 129 5.02 -4.88 16.49
CA PHE A 129 4.87 -3.67 15.69
C PHE A 129 4.25 -2.54 16.50
N ILE A 130 4.69 -1.33 16.22
CA ILE A 130 4.00 -0.11 16.60
C ILE A 130 3.37 0.47 15.34
N ALA A 131 2.06 0.67 15.36
CA ALA A 131 1.30 1.34 14.32
C ALA A 131 0.67 2.63 14.87
N MET A 132 0.03 3.42 14.02
CA MET A 132 -0.58 4.67 14.44
C MET A 132 -2.09 4.53 14.59
N LYS A 133 -2.69 5.20 15.57
CA LYS A 133 -4.14 5.36 15.67
C LYS A 133 -4.67 6.03 14.40
N GLU A 134 -5.90 5.75 14.05
CA GLU A 134 -6.60 6.22 12.86
C GLU A 134 -5.90 5.85 11.53
N SER A 135 -4.91 4.95 11.55
CA SER A 135 -4.26 4.45 10.33
C SER A 135 -5.15 3.46 9.58
N PHE A 136 -4.87 3.34 8.28
CA PHE A 136 -5.48 2.34 7.42
C PHE A 136 -4.40 1.65 6.56
N HIS A 137 -4.20 0.35 6.79
CA HIS A 137 -3.18 -0.44 6.09
C HIS A 137 -3.75 -1.59 5.26
N GLY A 138 -5.04 -1.88 5.37
CA GLY A 138 -5.73 -2.90 4.58
C GLY A 138 -6.75 -3.72 5.37
N ARG A 139 -7.31 -4.74 4.71
CA ARG A 139 -8.42 -5.58 5.23
C ARG A 139 -8.05 -7.05 5.42
N SER A 140 -6.88 -7.51 4.94
CA SER A 140 -6.37 -8.84 5.27
C SER A 140 -5.94 -8.91 6.74
N PHE A 141 -5.90 -10.10 7.34
CA PHE A 141 -5.70 -10.24 8.79
C PHE A 141 -4.43 -9.55 9.30
N GLY A 142 -3.30 -9.67 8.61
CA GLY A 142 -2.08 -8.97 9.01
C GLY A 142 -2.15 -7.46 8.83
N ALA A 143 -2.61 -6.99 7.67
CA ALA A 143 -2.78 -5.55 7.41
C ALA A 143 -3.86 -4.94 8.33
N LEU A 144 -4.94 -5.67 8.61
CA LEU A 144 -5.97 -5.26 9.55
C LEU A 144 -5.43 -5.16 10.98
N SER A 145 -4.51 -6.06 11.36
CA SER A 145 -3.89 -6.05 12.69
C SER A 145 -3.13 -4.77 12.99
N VAL A 146 -2.54 -4.13 11.97
CA VAL A 146 -1.80 -2.85 12.10
C VAL A 146 -2.64 -1.63 11.71
N THR A 147 -3.91 -1.82 11.34
CA THR A 147 -4.86 -0.73 11.07
C THR A 147 -5.42 -0.18 12.37
N GLY A 148 -5.14 1.10 12.65
CA GLY A 148 -5.42 1.78 13.92
C GLY A 148 -6.86 2.28 14.10
N HIS A 149 -7.85 1.64 13.45
CA HIS A 149 -9.27 2.01 13.53
C HIS A 149 -10.07 0.87 14.15
N ASP A 150 -10.39 0.99 15.44
CA ASP A 150 -11.00 -0.07 16.25
C ASP A 150 -12.28 -0.67 15.64
N PRO A 151 -13.22 0.13 15.08
CA PRO A 151 -14.43 -0.44 14.46
C PRO A 151 -14.15 -1.42 13.30
N TYR A 152 -13.00 -1.30 12.63
CA TYR A 152 -12.62 -2.24 11.56
C TYR A 152 -12.04 -3.54 12.12
N ARG A 153 -11.38 -3.49 13.27
CA ARG A 153 -10.67 -4.62 13.88
C ARG A 153 -11.54 -5.47 14.79
N ALA A 154 -12.31 -4.83 15.67
CA ALA A 154 -13.04 -5.49 16.75
C ALA A 154 -13.87 -6.72 16.32
N PRO A 155 -14.60 -6.71 15.19
CA PRO A 155 -15.37 -7.87 14.76
C PRO A 155 -14.54 -9.09 14.35
N PHE A 156 -13.22 -8.92 14.17
CA PHE A 156 -12.31 -9.96 13.63
C PHE A 156 -11.25 -10.43 14.64
N GLU A 157 -11.37 -10.01 15.88
CA GLU A 157 -10.48 -10.49 16.95
C GLU A 157 -10.63 -12.01 17.22
N PRO A 158 -9.55 -12.76 17.53
CA PRO A 158 -8.20 -12.26 17.71
C PRO A 158 -7.45 -12.08 16.37
N LEU A 159 -6.77 -10.95 16.25
CA LEU A 159 -5.91 -10.62 15.13
C LEU A 159 -4.46 -11.11 15.35
N VAL A 160 -3.54 -10.76 14.43
CA VAL A 160 -2.11 -11.08 14.58
C VAL A 160 -1.57 -10.38 15.83
N PRO A 161 -1.00 -11.12 16.80
CA PRO A 161 -0.58 -10.54 18.08
C PRO A 161 0.68 -9.69 17.94
N GLY A 162 0.93 -8.84 18.97
CA GLY A 162 2.12 -8.02 19.08
C GLY A 162 2.01 -6.70 18.33
N VAL A 163 0.85 -6.07 18.32
CA VAL A 163 0.64 -4.74 17.74
C VAL A 163 0.17 -3.76 18.81
N SER A 164 0.83 -2.61 18.88
CA SER A 164 0.47 -1.48 19.75
C SER A 164 0.23 -0.23 18.90
N PHE A 165 -0.62 0.68 19.38
CA PHE A 165 -1.02 1.87 18.63
C PHE A 165 -0.63 3.15 19.36
N ALA A 166 0.18 3.98 18.69
CA ALA A 166 0.60 5.30 19.17
C ALA A 166 -0.29 6.42 18.60
N GLU A 167 -0.31 7.55 19.28
CA GLU A 167 -0.91 8.77 18.74
C GLU A 167 -0.09 9.27 17.54
N TYR A 168 -0.77 9.63 16.46
CA TYR A 168 -0.12 10.17 15.27
C TYR A 168 0.40 11.59 15.53
N ASN A 169 1.59 11.92 15.06
CA ASN A 169 2.30 13.17 15.34
C ASN A 169 2.70 13.37 16.82
N ASP A 170 2.71 12.32 17.63
CA ASP A 170 3.20 12.31 19.00
C ASP A 170 4.35 11.30 19.16
N LEU A 171 5.59 11.82 19.07
CA LEU A 171 6.78 10.98 19.17
C LEU A 171 6.95 10.35 20.56
N ASP A 172 6.51 11.01 21.61
CA ASP A 172 6.62 10.49 22.98
C ASP A 172 5.64 9.33 23.20
N SER A 173 4.45 9.40 22.59
CA SER A 173 3.52 8.27 22.52
C SER A 173 4.16 7.04 21.87
N VAL A 174 4.91 7.23 20.78
CA VAL A 174 5.61 6.13 20.10
C VAL A 174 6.72 5.56 20.99
N LYS A 175 7.59 6.41 21.57
CA LYS A 175 8.69 6.00 22.46
C LYS A 175 8.20 5.18 23.65
N ALA A 176 7.05 5.56 24.23
CA ALA A 176 6.46 4.87 25.37
C ALA A 176 6.04 3.42 25.06
N LEU A 177 5.84 3.08 23.79
CA LEU A 177 5.44 1.74 23.32
C LEU A 177 6.62 0.88 22.87
N VAL A 178 7.81 1.45 22.71
CA VAL A 178 9.00 0.65 22.32
C VAL A 178 9.38 -0.31 23.44
N THR A 179 9.55 -1.58 23.09
CA THR A 179 9.97 -2.66 23.98
C THR A 179 11.18 -3.40 23.38
N ASP A 180 11.77 -4.31 24.14
CA ASP A 180 12.80 -5.22 23.66
C ASP A 180 12.29 -6.21 22.59
N LYS A 181 10.96 -6.28 22.37
CA LYS A 181 10.30 -7.10 21.36
C LYS A 181 9.90 -6.32 20.10
N THR A 182 9.98 -5.01 20.11
CA THR A 182 9.61 -4.19 18.94
C THR A 182 10.54 -4.46 17.77
N CYS A 183 10.00 -4.87 16.62
CA CYS A 183 10.77 -5.11 15.40
C CYS A 183 10.64 -3.97 14.37
N ALA A 184 9.50 -3.30 14.35
CA ALA A 184 9.26 -2.20 13.39
C ALA A 184 8.18 -1.23 13.86
N ILE A 185 8.25 -0.02 13.32
CA ILE A 185 7.21 1.01 13.35
C ILE A 185 6.65 1.14 11.94
N ILE A 186 5.32 1.02 11.78
CA ILE A 186 4.61 1.24 10.52
C ILE A 186 3.74 2.48 10.59
N LEU A 187 3.83 3.33 9.57
CA LEU A 187 3.02 4.55 9.47
C LEU A 187 2.79 4.98 8.01
N GLU A 188 1.70 5.69 7.80
CA GLU A 188 1.47 6.45 6.58
C GLU A 188 2.11 7.85 6.75
N PRO A 189 2.97 8.34 5.83
CA PRO A 189 3.45 9.73 5.89
C PRO A 189 2.32 10.78 5.78
N LEU A 190 1.19 10.39 5.19
CA LEU A 190 -0.08 11.08 5.23
C LEU A 190 -1.19 10.06 5.42
N GLN A 191 -1.90 10.12 6.55
CA GLN A 191 -3.07 9.28 6.79
C GLN A 191 -4.23 9.72 5.91
N GLY A 192 -4.55 8.93 4.88
CA GLY A 192 -5.62 9.26 3.96
C GLY A 192 -7.00 8.99 4.56
N GLU A 193 -7.27 7.74 4.92
CA GLU A 193 -8.55 7.31 5.51
C GLU A 193 -8.78 7.91 6.91
N GLY A 194 -7.72 8.18 7.65
CA GLY A 194 -7.77 8.77 8.99
C GLY A 194 -8.14 10.25 9.04
N GLY A 195 -8.40 10.89 7.90
CA GLY A 195 -8.87 12.28 7.85
C GLY A 195 -7.91 13.28 7.19
N ILE A 196 -7.04 12.81 6.30
CA ILE A 196 -6.01 13.62 5.58
C ILE A 196 -5.05 14.28 6.58
N ASN A 197 -4.51 13.49 7.49
CA ASN A 197 -3.56 13.96 8.49
C ASN A 197 -2.13 13.82 7.95
N LEU A 198 -1.45 14.94 7.72
CA LEU A 198 -0.06 14.95 7.31
C LEU A 198 0.87 14.79 8.52
N ALA A 199 1.88 13.95 8.40
CA ALA A 199 2.93 13.86 9.40
C ALA A 199 3.73 15.17 9.46
N THR A 200 4.10 15.61 10.66
CA THR A 200 5.01 16.72 10.82
C THR A 200 6.44 16.28 10.48
N GLU A 201 7.27 17.24 10.07
CA GLU A 201 8.69 16.97 9.78
C GLU A 201 9.42 16.45 11.03
N GLU A 202 9.11 17.03 12.19
CA GLU A 202 9.65 16.61 13.48
C GLU A 202 9.30 15.15 13.78
N PHE A 203 8.04 14.75 13.56
CA PHE A 203 7.57 13.40 13.79
C PHE A 203 8.28 12.39 12.87
N MET A 204 8.31 12.65 11.54
CA MET A 204 8.93 11.73 10.59
C MET A 204 10.43 11.56 10.83
N LYS A 205 11.15 12.66 11.06
CA LYS A 205 12.58 12.62 11.41
C LYS A 205 12.81 11.98 12.78
N GLY A 206 11.93 12.25 13.74
CA GLY A 206 11.96 11.64 15.06
C GLY A 206 11.78 10.12 15.02
N ILE A 207 10.81 9.62 14.25
CA ILE A 207 10.61 8.18 14.03
C ILE A 207 11.85 7.54 13.37
N ARG A 208 12.40 8.16 12.32
CA ARG A 208 13.60 7.62 11.67
C ARG A 208 14.76 7.52 12.67
N LYS A 209 15.02 8.60 13.41
CA LYS A 209 16.05 8.62 14.44
C LYS A 209 15.82 7.56 15.53
N LEU A 210 14.60 7.44 16.03
CA LEU A 210 14.23 6.42 17.03
C LEU A 210 14.50 5.01 16.51
N CYS A 211 14.10 4.73 15.25
CA CYS A 211 14.36 3.43 14.64
C CYS A 211 15.87 3.12 14.54
N ASP A 212 16.68 4.11 14.18
CA ASP A 212 18.12 3.97 14.08
C ASP A 212 18.77 3.71 15.45
N GLU A 213 18.35 4.45 16.49
CA GLU A 213 18.86 4.32 17.86
C GLU A 213 18.49 2.99 18.51
N GLU A 214 17.26 2.51 18.31
CA GLU A 214 16.74 1.27 18.88
C GLU A 214 17.05 0.02 18.04
N GLY A 215 17.58 0.19 16.83
CA GLY A 215 17.85 -0.89 15.88
C GLY A 215 16.57 -1.63 15.46
N ILE A 216 15.47 -0.89 15.23
CA ILE A 216 14.18 -1.36 14.73
C ILE A 216 13.90 -0.77 13.35
N LEU A 217 12.98 -1.37 12.60
CA LEU A 217 12.73 -0.97 11.22
C LEU A 217 11.67 0.13 11.11
N MET A 218 11.84 1.04 10.16
CA MET A 218 10.82 2.00 9.75
C MET A 218 10.13 1.51 8.49
N ILE A 219 8.81 1.34 8.54
CA ILE A 219 7.97 0.98 7.40
C ILE A 219 7.08 2.17 7.05
N CYS A 220 7.21 2.68 5.82
CA CYS A 220 6.31 3.71 5.29
C CYS A 220 5.26 3.07 4.37
N ASP A 221 4.00 3.22 4.72
CA ASP A 221 2.88 2.87 3.85
C ASP A 221 2.56 4.05 2.91
N GLU A 222 2.98 3.92 1.67
CA GLU A 222 2.77 4.89 0.59
C GLU A 222 1.66 4.46 -0.39
N VAL A 223 0.81 3.51 0.00
CA VAL A 223 -0.26 2.99 -0.84
C VAL A 223 -1.20 4.10 -1.31
N GLN A 224 -1.55 5.04 -0.44
CA GLN A 224 -2.44 6.13 -0.80
C GLN A 224 -1.70 7.45 -1.08
N CYS A 225 -0.69 7.79 -0.31
CA CYS A 225 0.01 9.06 -0.40
C CYS A 225 1.16 9.10 -1.42
N GLY A 226 1.56 7.94 -1.97
CA GLY A 226 2.63 7.85 -2.95
C GLY A 226 2.27 8.25 -4.38
N MET A 227 3.18 8.02 -5.30
CA MET A 227 3.02 8.25 -6.74
C MET A 227 2.63 9.69 -7.11
N GLY A 228 3.27 10.66 -6.47
CA GLY A 228 3.10 12.08 -6.79
C GLY A 228 1.92 12.77 -6.10
N ARG A 229 1.12 12.05 -5.31
CA ARG A 229 -0.12 12.57 -4.67
C ARG A 229 0.11 13.83 -3.84
N THR A 230 1.23 13.91 -3.13
CA THR A 230 1.58 15.01 -2.21
C THR A 230 2.55 16.03 -2.80
N GLY A 231 2.93 15.88 -4.08
CA GLY A 231 3.89 16.75 -4.76
C GLY A 231 5.31 16.19 -4.84
N SER A 232 5.63 15.17 -4.05
CA SER A 232 6.84 14.34 -4.19
C SER A 232 6.45 12.98 -4.74
N MET A 233 7.37 12.26 -5.41
CA MET A 233 7.05 10.93 -5.96
C MET A 233 6.56 9.98 -4.86
N PHE A 234 7.24 9.98 -3.72
CA PHE A 234 6.77 9.37 -2.47
C PHE A 234 6.85 10.40 -1.34
N THR A 235 5.85 10.42 -0.47
CA THR A 235 5.71 11.47 0.55
C THR A 235 6.88 11.50 1.52
N TRP A 236 7.44 10.34 1.90
CA TRP A 236 8.61 10.27 2.78
C TRP A 236 9.83 11.01 2.25
N GLN A 237 9.96 11.16 0.92
CA GLN A 237 11.10 11.86 0.29
C GLN A 237 11.12 13.35 0.64
N SER A 238 9.95 13.96 0.85
CA SER A 238 9.85 15.37 1.22
C SER A 238 10.45 15.70 2.60
N TYR A 239 10.58 14.69 3.46
CA TYR A 239 11.18 14.83 4.79
C TYR A 239 12.69 14.61 4.82
N GLY A 240 13.30 14.26 3.68
CA GLY A 240 14.74 13.97 3.61
C GLY A 240 15.18 12.76 4.43
N ILE A 241 14.29 11.81 4.66
CA ILE A 241 14.58 10.53 5.33
C ILE A 241 14.49 9.38 4.32
N ARG A 242 14.87 8.17 4.73
CA ARG A 242 14.67 6.93 3.98
C ARG A 242 14.12 5.85 4.91
N PRO A 243 12.97 5.26 4.62
CA PRO A 243 12.48 4.10 5.37
C PRO A 243 13.31 2.84 5.02
N ASP A 244 13.22 1.82 5.86
CA ASP A 244 13.83 0.52 5.60
C ASP A 244 13.00 -0.30 4.61
N ILE A 245 11.67 -0.20 4.72
CA ILE A 245 10.68 -0.89 3.90
C ILE A 245 9.56 0.10 3.56
N MET A 246 8.98 -0.03 2.38
CA MET A 246 7.78 0.73 1.99
C MET A 246 6.79 -0.13 1.21
N SER A 247 5.50 0.18 1.32
CA SER A 247 4.42 -0.38 0.51
C SER A 247 3.87 0.65 -0.47
N MET A 248 3.40 0.19 -1.63
CA MET A 248 2.79 1.02 -2.66
C MET A 248 1.72 0.23 -3.44
N ALA A 249 0.68 0.91 -3.92
CA ALA A 249 -0.37 0.34 -4.77
C ALA A 249 -1.16 1.49 -5.44
N LYS A 250 -2.46 1.30 -5.65
CA LYS A 250 -3.38 2.33 -6.16
C LYS A 250 -2.85 3.01 -7.42
N ALA A 251 -2.30 4.21 -7.30
CA ALA A 251 -1.82 5.00 -8.44
C ALA A 251 -0.68 4.35 -9.24
N ILE A 252 0.04 3.38 -8.68
CA ILE A 252 1.06 2.62 -9.42
C ILE A 252 0.48 1.88 -10.62
N GLY A 253 -0.80 1.44 -10.52
CA GLY A 253 -1.50 0.73 -11.58
C GLY A 253 -2.53 1.54 -12.34
N ASN A 254 -2.86 2.75 -11.88
CA ASN A 254 -3.90 3.61 -12.47
C ASN A 254 -5.21 2.85 -12.80
N GLY A 255 -5.64 1.94 -11.91
CA GLY A 255 -6.85 1.13 -12.06
C GLY A 255 -6.58 -0.36 -12.30
N ILE A 256 -5.38 -0.74 -12.75
CA ILE A 256 -4.98 -2.15 -12.82
C ILE A 256 -4.65 -2.65 -11.40
N PRO A 257 -5.16 -3.83 -10.99
CA PRO A 257 -4.87 -4.41 -9.69
C PRO A 257 -3.38 -4.75 -9.57
N VAL A 258 -2.61 -3.88 -8.97
CA VAL A 258 -1.19 -4.05 -8.69
C VAL A 258 -0.81 -3.34 -7.40
N GLY A 259 0.10 -3.93 -6.70
CA GLY A 259 0.82 -3.33 -5.58
C GLY A 259 2.28 -3.76 -5.62
N ALA A 260 3.07 -3.20 -4.75
CA ALA A 260 4.45 -3.62 -4.54
C ALA A 260 4.90 -3.23 -3.13
N PHE A 261 5.90 -3.93 -2.63
CA PHE A 261 6.68 -3.43 -1.52
C PHE A 261 8.16 -3.39 -1.91
N ALA A 262 8.87 -2.47 -1.31
CA ALA A 262 10.26 -2.21 -1.60
C ALA A 262 11.05 -2.13 -0.30
N MET A 263 12.34 -2.48 -0.36
CA MET A 263 13.22 -2.45 0.80
C MET A 263 14.67 -2.14 0.42
N THR A 264 15.45 -1.79 1.43
CA THR A 264 16.89 -1.61 1.28
C THR A 264 17.59 -2.96 1.04
N GLU A 265 18.78 -2.93 0.45
CA GLU A 265 19.60 -4.14 0.21
C GLU A 265 19.90 -4.88 1.52
N GLU A 266 20.17 -4.15 2.60
CA GLU A 266 20.42 -4.74 3.93
C GLU A 266 19.22 -5.57 4.40
N ILE A 267 18.01 -5.02 4.28
CA ILE A 267 16.80 -5.74 4.69
C ILE A 267 16.54 -6.93 3.76
N ALA A 268 16.68 -6.76 2.46
CA ALA A 268 16.48 -7.82 1.48
C ALA A 268 17.40 -9.02 1.71
N LYS A 269 18.67 -8.76 2.04
CA LYS A 269 19.67 -9.80 2.31
C LYS A 269 19.32 -10.68 3.52
N TYR A 270 18.67 -10.11 4.52
CA TYR A 270 18.38 -10.80 5.78
C TYR A 270 16.89 -10.99 6.04
N SER A 271 16.02 -10.86 5.05
CA SER A 271 14.58 -11.07 5.19
C SER A 271 14.07 -12.25 4.35
N LEU A 272 13.16 -11.98 3.43
CA LEU A 272 12.48 -12.99 2.64
C LEU A 272 13.43 -13.68 1.65
N GLU A 273 13.28 -15.00 1.54
CA GLU A 273 14.05 -15.86 0.63
C GLU A 273 13.12 -16.83 -0.11
N PRO A 274 13.62 -17.56 -1.12
CA PRO A 274 12.79 -18.52 -1.87
C PRO A 274 12.01 -19.46 -0.96
N GLY A 275 10.68 -19.50 -1.14
CA GLY A 275 9.74 -20.29 -0.34
C GLY A 275 9.02 -19.53 0.79
N ASP A 276 9.49 -18.36 1.20
CA ASP A 276 8.88 -17.60 2.30
C ASP A 276 7.63 -16.82 1.90
N HIS A 277 7.59 -16.33 0.68
CA HIS A 277 6.55 -15.44 0.19
C HIS A 277 6.36 -15.61 -1.32
N GLY A 278 5.13 -15.39 -1.78
CA GLY A 278 4.82 -15.58 -3.19
C GLY A 278 3.45 -15.00 -3.56
N THR A 279 3.21 -14.92 -4.85
CA THR A 279 1.94 -14.50 -5.45
C THR A 279 1.81 -15.17 -6.81
N THR A 280 0.59 -15.52 -7.21
CA THR A 280 0.33 -16.09 -8.53
C THR A 280 0.38 -15.03 -9.63
N TYR A 281 -0.20 -13.85 -9.38
CA TYR A 281 -0.38 -12.83 -10.42
C TYR A 281 0.63 -11.69 -10.34
N GLY A 282 1.05 -11.25 -9.16
CA GLY A 282 2.01 -10.16 -8.99
C GLY A 282 3.34 -10.47 -9.68
N GLY A 283 3.87 -9.51 -10.44
CA GLY A 283 5.13 -9.65 -11.19
C GLY A 283 4.99 -10.34 -12.55
N ASN A 284 3.77 -10.68 -13.00
CA ASN A 284 3.53 -11.15 -14.36
C ASN A 284 3.61 -10.01 -15.39
N PRO A 285 3.77 -10.37 -16.69
CA PRO A 285 3.85 -9.38 -17.77
C PRO A 285 2.70 -8.41 -17.82
#